data_aff7ee02bc29c4e635a1869e9cd2da9e
#
_entry.id   aff7ee02bc29c4e635a1869e9cd2da9e
#
_cell.length_a   1.000
_cell.length_b   1.000
_cell.length_c   1.000
_cell.angle_alpha   90.00
_cell.angle_beta   90.00
_cell.angle_gamma   90.00
#
_symmetry.space_group_name_H-M   'P 1'
#
loop_
_entity.id
_entity.type
_entity.pdbx_description
1 polymer ?
#
loop_
_entity_poly.entity_id
_entity_poly.type
_entity_poly.pdbx_seq_one_letter_code
_entity_poly.pdbx_strand_id
1 'polypeptide(L)'
;MKKIRNFEEIRNVEQAVLKSALSLFPASELVKAGMGASPEVNRLLRKMFPGIDYEAECRRISAVRIEEVERIHAEIVRTVNNWHD
;
A
#
# COMPACT_ATOMS: atom_id res chain seq x y z
N MET A 1 12.72 -2.34 14.53
CA MET A 1 11.68 -1.43 14.00
C MET A 1 10.39 -1.58 14.80
N LYS A 2 9.74 -0.47 15.09
CA LYS A 2 8.47 -0.49 15.82
C LYS A 2 7.35 -0.98 14.91
N LYS A 3 6.55 -1.91 15.40
CA LYS A 3 5.43 -2.45 14.61
C LYS A 3 4.32 -1.43 14.45
N ILE A 4 3.67 -1.46 13.29
CA ILE A 4 2.53 -0.59 13.01
C ILE A 4 1.23 -1.34 13.31
N ARG A 5 0.18 -0.58 13.64
CA ARG A 5 -1.11 -1.14 14.02
C ARG A 5 -2.13 -1.16 12.89
N ASN A 6 -2.00 -0.20 11.98
CA ASN A 6 -2.93 -0.07 10.86
C ASN A 6 -2.20 0.44 9.64
N PHE A 7 -2.89 0.42 8.51
CA PHE A 7 -2.29 0.81 7.23
C PHE A 7 -1.83 2.26 7.20
N GLU A 8 -2.55 3.17 7.85
CA GLU A 8 -2.18 4.59 7.86
C GLU A 8 -0.83 4.85 8.51
N GLU A 9 -0.37 3.96 9.37
CA GLU A 9 0.91 4.12 10.04
C GLU A 9 2.10 3.77 9.14
N ILE A 10 1.88 3.32 7.90
CA ILE A 10 2.99 3.04 6.98
C ILE A 10 3.85 4.29 6.73
N ARG A 11 3.27 5.47 6.85
CA ARG A 11 4.01 6.72 6.70
C ARG A 11 5.12 6.89 7.76
N ASN A 12 5.05 6.12 8.85
CA ASN A 12 6.03 6.16 9.92
C ASN A 12 7.11 5.09 9.78
N VAL A 13 7.01 4.25 8.75
CA VAL A 13 7.97 3.18 8.49
C VAL A 13 9.13 3.73 7.65
N GLU A 14 10.34 3.25 7.90
CA GLU A 14 11.50 3.60 7.10
C GLU A 14 11.21 3.30 5.63
N GLN A 15 11.47 4.28 4.75
CA GLN A 15 11.10 4.17 3.34
C GLN A 15 11.76 2.98 2.63
N ALA A 16 13.00 2.67 2.97
CA ALA A 16 13.68 1.53 2.35
C ALA A 16 12.98 0.21 2.66
N VAL A 17 12.59 0.02 3.92
CA VAL A 17 11.86 -1.17 4.36
C VAL A 17 10.49 -1.20 3.70
N LEU A 18 9.79 -0.07 3.72
CA LEU A 18 8.44 0.03 3.17
C LEU A 18 8.43 -0.27 1.67
N LYS A 19 9.38 0.30 0.93
CA LYS A 19 9.47 0.06 -0.51
C LYS A 19 9.74 -1.42 -0.81
N SER A 20 10.65 -2.03 -0.07
CA SER A 20 10.95 -3.45 -0.25
C SER A 20 9.74 -4.33 0.03
N ALA A 21 9.05 -4.08 1.13
CA ALA A 21 7.87 -4.85 1.52
C ALA A 21 6.73 -4.68 0.51
N LEU A 22 6.45 -3.45 0.09
CA LEU A 22 5.38 -3.16 -0.85
C LEU A 22 5.68 -3.68 -2.25
N SER A 23 6.95 -3.84 -2.61
CA SER A 23 7.33 -4.40 -3.91
C SER A 23 6.86 -5.84 -4.10
N LEU A 24 6.49 -6.53 -3.04
CA LEU A 24 5.96 -7.88 -3.12
C LEU A 24 4.50 -7.92 -3.58
N PHE A 25 3.83 -6.78 -3.59
CA PHE A 25 2.42 -6.69 -3.98
C PHE A 25 2.30 -6.25 -5.43
N PRO A 26 1.34 -6.80 -6.18
CA PRO A 26 1.11 -6.35 -7.56
C PRO A 26 0.61 -4.92 -7.60
N ALA A 27 0.84 -4.24 -8.72
CA ALA A 27 0.45 -2.85 -8.90
C ALA A 27 -1.04 -2.63 -8.64
N SER A 28 -1.89 -3.55 -9.08
CA SER A 28 -3.33 -3.43 -8.87
C SER A 28 -3.70 -3.39 -7.39
N GLU A 29 -3.02 -4.18 -6.56
CA GLU A 29 -3.29 -4.19 -5.13
C GLU A 29 -2.79 -2.92 -4.45
N LEU A 30 -1.63 -2.40 -4.88
CA LEU A 30 -1.13 -1.14 -4.34
C LEU A 30 -2.06 0.02 -4.67
N VAL A 31 -2.61 0.04 -5.88
CA VAL A 31 -3.57 1.06 -6.27
C VAL A 31 -4.85 0.96 -5.44
N LYS A 32 -5.38 -0.25 -5.25
CA LYS A 32 -6.56 -0.47 -4.40
C LYS A 32 -6.31 -0.04 -2.96
N ALA A 33 -5.12 -0.35 -2.43
CA ALA A 33 -4.74 0.08 -1.08
C ALA A 33 -4.77 1.60 -0.96
N GLY A 34 -4.24 2.30 -1.97
CA GLY A 34 -4.25 3.76 -1.99
C GLY A 34 -5.63 4.35 -2.10
N MET A 35 -6.54 3.69 -2.83
CA MET A 35 -7.92 4.16 -2.98
C MET A 35 -8.67 4.16 -1.64
N GLY A 36 -8.34 3.24 -0.75
CA GLY A 36 -8.95 3.16 0.58
C GLY A 36 -8.17 3.87 1.67
N ALA A 37 -7.16 4.64 1.30
CA ALA A 37 -6.29 5.31 2.26
C ALA A 37 -6.55 6.82 2.30
N SER A 38 -5.95 7.49 3.30
CA SER A 38 -5.97 8.94 3.34
C SER A 38 -5.22 9.53 2.14
N PRO A 39 -5.51 10.80 1.77
CA PRO A 39 -4.76 11.45 0.70
C PRO A 39 -3.25 11.46 0.94
N GLU A 40 -2.81 11.56 2.19
CA GLU A 40 -1.40 11.56 2.54
C GLU A 40 -0.73 10.23 2.21
N VAL A 41 -1.37 9.12 2.60
CA VAL A 41 -0.83 7.78 2.32
C VAL A 41 -0.89 7.47 0.84
N ASN A 42 -1.98 7.85 0.16
CA ASN A 42 -2.08 7.65 -1.28
C ASN A 42 -0.97 8.40 -2.02
N ARG A 43 -0.68 9.62 -1.59
CA ARG A 43 0.39 10.43 -2.17
C ARG A 43 1.76 9.78 -1.94
N LEU A 44 1.97 9.22 -0.73
CA LEU A 44 3.19 8.51 -0.41
C LEU A 44 3.39 7.31 -1.33
N LEU A 45 2.35 6.51 -1.55
CA LEU A 45 2.41 5.35 -2.44
C LEU A 45 2.76 5.76 -3.87
N ARG A 46 2.15 6.83 -4.37
CA ARG A 46 2.43 7.33 -5.72
C ARG A 46 3.87 7.82 -5.85
N LYS A 47 4.38 8.45 -4.81
CA LYS A 47 5.75 8.93 -4.78
C LYS A 47 6.76 7.79 -4.76
N MET A 48 6.44 6.71 -4.03
CA MET A 48 7.33 5.56 -3.92
C MET A 48 7.35 4.70 -5.17
N PHE A 49 6.24 4.63 -5.89
CA PHE A 49 6.10 3.80 -7.08
C PHE A 49 5.64 4.63 -8.28
N PRO A 50 6.52 5.53 -8.77
CA PRO A 50 6.14 6.41 -9.87
C PRO A 50 6.00 5.69 -11.21
N GLY A 51 6.51 4.46 -11.30
CA GLY A 51 6.39 3.66 -12.52
C GLY A 51 5.03 3.02 -12.74
N ILE A 52 4.15 3.04 -11.73
CA ILE A 52 2.79 2.50 -11.88
C ILE A 52 1.93 3.50 -12.64
N ASP A 53 1.21 3.02 -13.65
CA ASP A 53 0.22 3.83 -14.36
C ASP A 53 -1.08 3.81 -13.57
N TYR A 54 -1.22 4.76 -12.65
CA TYR A 54 -2.37 4.81 -11.73
C TYR A 54 -3.69 5.03 -12.47
N GLU A 55 -3.69 5.83 -13.54
CA GLU A 55 -4.89 6.05 -14.32
C GLU A 55 -5.37 4.78 -15.01
N ALA A 56 -4.44 4.04 -15.62
CA ALA A 56 -4.79 2.80 -16.29
C ALA A 56 -5.31 1.77 -15.30
N GLU A 57 -4.67 1.66 -14.12
CA GLU A 57 -5.12 0.73 -13.09
C GLU A 57 -6.48 1.11 -12.55
N CYS A 58 -6.73 2.41 -12.31
CA CYS A 58 -8.03 2.88 -11.85
C CYS A 58 -9.14 2.58 -12.88
N ARG A 59 -8.84 2.66 -14.17
CA ARG A 59 -9.81 2.33 -15.20
C ARG A 59 -10.12 0.84 -15.26
N ARG A 60 -9.14 -0.01 -14.96
CA ARG A 60 -9.33 -1.46 -14.90
C ARG A 60 -10.16 -1.87 -13.71
N ILE A 61 -10.04 -1.14 -12.61
CA ILE A 61 -10.74 -1.44 -11.37
C ILE A 61 -12.12 -0.84 -11.44
N SER A 62 -13.11 -1.64 -11.87
CA SER A 62 -14.48 -1.14 -12.04
C SER A 62 -15.21 -0.92 -10.74
N ALA A 63 -14.92 -1.74 -9.72
CA ALA A 63 -15.50 -1.60 -8.40
C ALA A 63 -14.55 -2.21 -7.37
N VAL A 64 -14.33 -1.49 -6.28
CA VAL A 64 -13.48 -1.97 -5.18
C VAL A 64 -14.35 -2.18 -3.96
N ARG A 65 -14.35 -3.40 -3.43
CA ARG A 65 -15.08 -3.72 -2.22
C ARG A 65 -14.28 -3.34 -0.99
N ILE A 66 -14.96 -2.83 0.01
CA ILE A 66 -14.29 -2.43 1.26
C ILE A 66 -13.55 -3.62 1.87
N GLU A 67 -14.14 -4.80 1.84
CA GLU A 67 -13.52 -6.01 2.39
C GLU A 67 -12.20 -6.34 1.68
N GLU A 68 -12.14 -6.14 0.38
CA GLU A 68 -10.94 -6.37 -0.39
C GLU A 68 -9.84 -5.37 0.00
N VAL A 69 -10.19 -4.10 0.14
CA VAL A 69 -9.25 -3.07 0.57
C VAL A 69 -8.71 -3.38 1.97
N GLU A 70 -9.60 -3.74 2.88
CA GLU A 70 -9.21 -4.09 4.25
C GLU A 70 -8.28 -5.29 4.28
N ARG A 71 -8.54 -6.30 3.45
CA ARG A 71 -7.68 -7.47 3.34
C ARG A 71 -6.27 -7.08 2.88
N ILE A 72 -6.21 -6.23 1.84
CA ILE A 72 -4.92 -5.78 1.30
C ILE A 72 -4.17 -4.96 2.37
N HIS A 73 -4.87 -4.06 3.06
CA HIS A 73 -4.27 -3.27 4.14
C HIS A 73 -3.70 -4.17 5.24
N ALA A 74 -4.46 -5.19 5.64
CA ALA A 74 -4.02 -6.12 6.67
C ALA A 74 -2.79 -6.92 6.23
N GLU A 75 -2.78 -7.36 4.97
CA GLU A 75 -1.63 -8.09 4.44
C GLU A 75 -0.38 -7.22 4.38
N ILE A 76 -0.52 -5.96 3.99
CA ILE A 76 0.60 -5.02 3.95
C ILE A 76 1.14 -4.79 5.36
N VAL A 77 0.26 -4.54 6.33
CA VAL A 77 0.66 -4.34 7.73
C VAL A 77 1.42 -5.56 8.24
N ARG A 78 0.90 -6.75 7.99
CA ARG A 78 1.55 -7.98 8.42
C ARG A 78 2.92 -8.15 7.76
N THR A 79 3.02 -7.88 6.46
CA THR A 79 4.27 -8.01 5.72
C THR A 79 5.32 -7.04 6.26
N VAL A 80 4.93 -5.79 6.48
CA VAL A 80 5.82 -4.78 7.05
C VAL A 80 6.30 -5.17 8.44
N ASN A 81 5.36 -5.63 9.29
CA ASN A 81 5.69 -5.98 10.67
C ASN A 81 6.59 -7.21 10.78
N ASN A 82 6.57 -8.08 9.78
CA ASN A 82 7.39 -9.28 9.76
C ASN A 82 8.62 -9.14 8.86
N TRP A 83 8.90 -7.93 8.40
CA TRP A 83 10.04 -7.70 7.52
C TRP A 83 11.34 -7.80 8.29
N HIS A 84 12.29 -8.54 7.74
CA HIS A 84 13.63 -8.70 8.30
C HIS A 84 14.65 -8.17 7.30
N ASP A 85 15.51 -7.29 7.76
CA ASP A 85 16.60 -6.77 6.94
C ASP A 85 17.76 -7.77 6.88
#